data_107ef0befbb01a7eb2111981287a0cab
#
_entry.id   107ef0befbb01a7eb2111981287a0cab
#
_cell.length_a   1.000
_cell.length_b   1.000
_cell.length_c   1.000
_cell.angle_alpha   90.00
_cell.angle_beta   90.00
_cell.angle_gamma   90.00
#
_symmetry.space_group_name_H-M   'P 1'
#
loop_
_entity.id
_entity.type
_entity.pdbx_description
1 polymer ?
#
loop_
_entity_poly.entity_id
_entity_poly.type
_entity_poly.pdbx_seq_one_letter_code
_entity_poly.pdbx_strand_id
1 'polypeptide(L)'
;MIQRLYRLLLLFCSIAVFAACSDSDGNDNNGGNGGEIVPDGGDTYGNVTDANGNPVPGVVVSDGFTCTQTDAEGQYVLTRNAESGFVFYSLPSGYKVNMHKTYKLPKFFTKLKPETARYDFTLTALDAPETRFDLICIGDPQINEAAHAVRFKREAAKDIREYSSSADIPCYAIHLGDLVNNKWALYSNMVVALQPEQTGIPVFSTIGNHDHEFPTANEKEARAKYESFFGPVDYSFNRGDVHIVSMDNIIHECQESAGYTGGFSAEQYEWLKQDLSYVPKDKMVILCVHIPFRNSNYAYYDEVLELLSQYKYATIMSAHTHSNINHIHTKNGKEIFEHITGTSCGAWWRSTVCTEGTPIGFGIYRIDGAAMKEWTYKSVQHDEEFQIRLYRGSDKFTGGGDASYYFSKKNAGQIVANIWNWDPAWTVNVYENGAKTGTMTQYSDKDAWTVAYHIGILNNSSSYNKSTDHMFYYTLTNPAADVKVEAIDRFGNKYEQTVFTDPDSHPGIYHLDY
;
A
#
# COMPACT_ATOMS: atom_id res chain seq x y z
N MET A 1 30.52 -9.34 49.09
CA MET A 1 30.83 -10.45 48.17
C MET A 1 29.54 -11.13 47.69
N ILE A 2 28.45 -10.35 47.40
CA ILE A 2 27.13 -10.85 46.96
C ILE A 2 26.53 -9.90 45.90
N GLN A 3 27.35 -9.28 45.07
CA GLN A 3 26.86 -8.38 43.98
C GLN A 3 27.52 -8.65 42.63
N ARG A 4 28.01 -9.85 42.37
CA ARG A 4 28.62 -10.23 41.08
C ARG A 4 28.02 -11.48 40.42
N LEU A 5 26.82 -11.93 40.81
CA LEU A 5 26.20 -13.16 40.27
C LEU A 5 24.87 -12.94 39.54
N TYR A 6 24.48 -11.69 39.24
CA TYR A 6 23.23 -11.40 38.53
C TYR A 6 23.40 -10.80 37.11
N ARG A 7 24.59 -10.90 36.53
CA ARG A 7 24.86 -10.40 35.17
C ARG A 7 25.24 -11.47 34.13
N LEU A 8 24.92 -12.72 34.36
CA LEU A 8 25.27 -13.81 33.42
C LEU A 8 24.09 -14.74 33.06
N LEU A 9 22.86 -14.28 33.16
CA LEU A 9 21.67 -15.12 32.83
C LEU A 9 20.65 -14.43 31.90
N LEU A 10 21.06 -13.49 31.05
CA LEU A 10 20.20 -12.86 30.05
C LEU A 10 20.91 -12.71 28.70
N LEU A 11 21.62 -13.76 28.27
CA LEU A 11 22.18 -13.80 26.90
C LEU A 11 22.04 -15.19 26.30
N PHE A 12 20.79 -15.72 26.28
CA PHE A 12 20.37 -16.80 25.44
C PHE A 12 18.99 -16.45 24.88
N CYS A 13 18.90 -15.34 24.13
CA CYS A 13 17.83 -15.16 23.16
C CYS A 13 18.34 -15.74 21.84
N SER A 14 17.84 -16.92 21.58
CA SER A 14 17.80 -17.70 20.35
C SER A 14 18.08 -16.88 19.08
N ILE A 15 19.32 -16.99 18.58
CA ILE A 15 19.58 -16.86 17.16
C ILE A 15 18.96 -18.11 16.52
N ALA A 16 17.70 -18.01 16.10
CA ALA A 16 17.15 -18.94 15.13
C ALA A 16 17.81 -18.59 13.79
N VAL A 17 18.89 -19.28 13.50
CA VAL A 17 19.41 -19.36 12.15
C VAL A 17 18.33 -20.05 11.32
N PHE A 18 17.52 -19.29 10.60
CA PHE A 18 16.74 -19.83 9.53
C PHE A 18 17.72 -20.26 8.43
N ALA A 19 18.15 -21.51 8.52
CA ALA A 19 18.66 -22.20 7.35
C ALA A 19 17.58 -22.08 6.27
N ALA A 20 17.97 -21.75 5.04
CA ALA A 20 17.11 -21.81 3.90
C ALA A 20 16.51 -23.22 3.82
N CYS A 21 15.32 -23.38 4.39
CA CYS A 21 14.55 -24.61 4.22
C CYS A 21 14.07 -24.57 2.78
N SER A 22 14.59 -25.47 1.98
CA SER A 22 13.97 -25.86 0.72
C SER A 22 12.50 -26.12 0.97
N ASP A 23 11.62 -25.40 0.25
CA ASP A 23 10.18 -25.59 0.27
C ASP A 23 9.84 -27.05 -0.05
N SER A 24 9.60 -27.84 0.97
CA SER A 24 8.84 -29.08 0.85
C SER A 24 7.42 -28.81 1.31
N ASP A 25 6.67 -27.98 0.55
CA ASP A 25 5.23 -27.95 0.64
C ASP A 25 4.72 -29.29 0.10
N GLY A 26 4.58 -30.26 1.00
CA GLY A 26 4.09 -31.58 0.67
C GLY A 26 2.64 -31.52 0.21
N ASN A 27 2.47 -31.53 -1.07
CA ASN A 27 1.36 -32.18 -1.73
C ASN A 27 1.94 -33.14 -2.79
N ASP A 28 2.89 -33.98 -2.34
CA ASP A 28 3.39 -35.11 -3.13
C ASP A 28 2.36 -36.26 -3.07
N ASN A 29 1.21 -36.06 -3.70
CA ASN A 29 0.44 -37.15 -4.25
C ASN A 29 0.88 -37.34 -5.71
N ASN A 30 2.08 -37.86 -5.90
CA ASN A 30 2.50 -38.34 -7.20
C ASN A 30 3.24 -39.69 -7.07
N GLY A 31 2.46 -40.74 -6.91
CA GLY A 31 2.85 -42.12 -7.10
C GLY A 31 2.21 -42.65 -8.37
N GLY A 32 2.80 -42.42 -9.51
CA GLY A 32 2.35 -42.96 -10.79
C GLY A 32 3.36 -42.80 -11.89
N ASN A 33 4.17 -43.83 -12.10
CA ASN A 33 5.09 -43.96 -13.23
C ASN A 33 4.28 -44.38 -14.46
N GLY A 34 3.44 -43.50 -15.00
CA GLY A 34 2.84 -43.58 -16.32
C GLY A 34 3.19 -42.27 -17.01
N GLY A 35 3.73 -42.29 -18.21
CA GLY A 35 4.08 -41.09 -18.97
C GLY A 35 2.87 -40.17 -19.04
N GLU A 36 2.95 -39.07 -18.29
CA GLU A 36 1.90 -38.08 -18.22
C GLU A 36 1.80 -37.43 -19.59
N ILE A 37 0.62 -37.52 -20.23
CA ILE A 37 0.42 -36.92 -21.54
C ILE A 37 0.24 -35.42 -21.28
N VAL A 38 1.24 -34.61 -21.70
CA VAL A 38 1.11 -33.15 -21.71
C VAL A 38 0.01 -32.81 -22.71
N PRO A 39 -1.02 -32.04 -22.32
CA PRO A 39 -2.07 -31.64 -23.23
C PRO A 39 -1.50 -30.84 -24.42
N ASP A 40 -2.11 -30.96 -25.58
CA ASP A 40 -1.77 -30.15 -26.75
C ASP A 40 -1.91 -28.66 -26.41
N GLY A 41 -0.93 -27.85 -26.80
CA GLY A 41 -0.98 -26.39 -26.68
C GLY A 41 -0.06 -25.77 -25.64
N GLY A 42 0.75 -26.57 -24.90
CA GLY A 42 1.69 -25.98 -23.93
C GLY A 42 2.58 -27.01 -23.26
N ASP A 43 3.45 -26.52 -22.36
CA ASP A 43 4.39 -27.31 -21.57
C ASP A 43 4.13 -27.22 -20.06
N THR A 44 3.16 -26.40 -19.66
CA THR A 44 2.72 -26.21 -18.26
C THR A 44 1.20 -26.29 -18.21
N TYR A 45 0.67 -27.16 -17.36
CA TYR A 45 -0.76 -27.42 -17.26
C TYR A 45 -1.15 -27.83 -15.83
N GLY A 46 -2.44 -27.94 -15.58
CA GLY A 46 -2.98 -28.41 -14.31
C GLY A 46 -4.49 -28.25 -14.22
N ASN A 47 -5.00 -28.59 -13.05
CA ASN A 47 -6.41 -28.45 -12.72
C ASN A 47 -6.60 -27.44 -11.60
N VAL A 48 -7.67 -26.66 -11.70
CA VAL A 48 -8.19 -25.87 -10.60
C VAL A 48 -9.47 -26.53 -10.11
N THR A 49 -9.48 -26.93 -8.84
CA THR A 49 -10.64 -27.61 -8.22
C THR A 49 -11.07 -26.89 -6.96
N ASP A 50 -12.32 -27.11 -6.53
CA ASP A 50 -12.76 -26.71 -5.20
C ASP A 50 -12.26 -27.71 -4.12
N ALA A 51 -12.55 -27.42 -2.85
CA ALA A 51 -12.18 -28.27 -1.72
C ALA A 51 -12.84 -29.68 -1.74
N ASN A 52 -13.88 -29.88 -2.56
CA ASN A 52 -14.57 -31.16 -2.74
C ASN A 52 -14.06 -31.91 -3.98
N GLY A 53 -13.11 -31.36 -4.72
CA GLY A 53 -12.58 -31.92 -5.96
C GLY A 53 -13.41 -31.60 -7.20
N ASN A 54 -14.42 -30.72 -7.12
CA ASN A 54 -15.16 -30.30 -8.30
C ASN A 54 -14.33 -29.31 -9.13
N PRO A 55 -14.40 -29.35 -10.47
CA PRO A 55 -13.72 -28.41 -11.33
C PRO A 55 -14.16 -26.96 -11.09
N VAL A 56 -13.25 -26.02 -11.19
CA VAL A 56 -13.53 -24.58 -11.15
C VAL A 56 -13.20 -23.98 -12.50
N PRO A 57 -14.21 -23.78 -13.37
CA PRO A 57 -14.00 -23.17 -14.69
C PRO A 57 -13.84 -21.65 -14.58
N GLY A 58 -13.22 -21.06 -15.60
CA GLY A 58 -13.13 -19.60 -15.73
C GLY A 58 -12.07 -18.94 -14.84
N VAL A 59 -11.18 -19.70 -14.22
CA VAL A 59 -10.07 -19.16 -13.42
C VAL A 59 -8.94 -18.77 -14.35
N VAL A 60 -8.52 -17.51 -14.30
CA VAL A 60 -7.34 -17.05 -15.03
C VAL A 60 -6.08 -17.57 -14.37
N VAL A 61 -5.21 -18.21 -15.13
CA VAL A 61 -3.92 -18.74 -14.70
C VAL A 61 -2.83 -18.12 -15.56
N SER A 62 -1.70 -17.77 -14.96
CA SER A 62 -0.61 -17.09 -15.64
C SER A 62 0.75 -17.59 -15.16
N ASP A 63 1.77 -17.37 -16.00
CA ASP A 63 3.18 -17.53 -15.66
C ASP A 63 3.94 -16.18 -15.51
N GLY A 64 3.19 -15.07 -15.53
CA GLY A 64 3.71 -13.71 -15.48
C GLY A 64 3.97 -13.09 -16.87
N PHE A 65 3.81 -13.86 -17.96
CA PHE A 65 3.97 -13.44 -19.35
C PHE A 65 2.74 -13.76 -20.20
N THR A 66 2.13 -14.90 -19.95
CA THR A 66 0.97 -15.40 -20.68
C THR A 66 -0.17 -15.67 -19.71
N CYS A 67 -1.38 -15.32 -20.08
CA CYS A 67 -2.60 -15.66 -19.36
C CYS A 67 -3.44 -16.67 -20.15
N THR A 68 -4.00 -17.64 -19.44
CA THR A 68 -5.00 -18.59 -19.93
C THR A 68 -6.16 -18.68 -18.95
N GLN A 69 -7.21 -19.41 -19.31
CA GLN A 69 -8.37 -19.60 -18.43
C GLN A 69 -8.72 -21.08 -18.35
N THR A 70 -9.14 -21.55 -17.17
CA THR A 70 -9.60 -22.93 -17.02
C THR A 70 -10.88 -23.18 -17.83
N ASP A 71 -10.95 -24.35 -18.46
CA ASP A 71 -12.10 -24.85 -19.19
C ASP A 71 -13.24 -25.38 -18.28
N ALA A 72 -14.25 -26.04 -18.85
CA ALA A 72 -15.38 -26.59 -18.13
C ALA A 72 -14.99 -27.71 -17.15
N GLU A 73 -13.89 -28.40 -17.42
CA GLU A 73 -13.31 -29.47 -16.61
C GLU A 73 -12.30 -28.92 -15.59
N GLY A 74 -12.14 -27.59 -15.49
CA GLY A 74 -11.20 -26.92 -14.60
C GLY A 74 -9.75 -27.03 -15.04
N GLN A 75 -9.49 -27.43 -16.29
CA GLN A 75 -8.15 -27.62 -16.82
C GLN A 75 -7.61 -26.32 -17.45
N TYR A 76 -6.31 -26.11 -17.29
CA TYR A 76 -5.59 -25.04 -17.99
C TYR A 76 -4.30 -25.56 -18.62
N VAL A 77 -3.91 -24.93 -19.71
CA VAL A 77 -2.64 -25.19 -20.40
C VAL A 77 -2.05 -23.85 -20.82
N LEU A 78 -0.76 -23.68 -20.66
CA LEU A 78 0.01 -22.54 -21.15
C LEU A 78 1.40 -22.96 -21.63
N THR A 79 1.99 -22.18 -22.53
CA THR A 79 3.39 -22.31 -22.92
C THR A 79 4.21 -21.40 -22.03
N ARG A 80 5.09 -22.02 -21.23
CA ARG A 80 5.93 -21.32 -20.25
C ARG A 80 6.93 -20.40 -20.95
N ASN A 81 7.02 -19.15 -20.48
CA ASN A 81 8.14 -18.30 -20.83
C ASN A 81 9.41 -18.77 -20.09
N ALA A 82 10.56 -18.69 -20.73
CA ALA A 82 11.85 -19.12 -20.15
C ALA A 82 12.25 -18.30 -18.91
N GLU A 83 11.75 -17.06 -18.79
CA GLU A 83 12.01 -16.18 -17.67
C GLU A 83 11.01 -16.35 -16.51
N SER A 84 9.95 -17.15 -16.69
CA SER A 84 8.92 -17.36 -15.66
C SER A 84 9.49 -18.06 -14.42
N GLY A 85 9.22 -17.47 -13.24
CA GLY A 85 9.59 -18.04 -11.95
C GLY A 85 8.45 -18.79 -11.27
N PHE A 86 7.21 -18.48 -11.64
CA PHE A 86 6.00 -18.98 -11.00
C PHE A 86 4.92 -19.34 -12.00
N VAL A 87 4.01 -20.21 -11.59
CA VAL A 87 2.66 -20.30 -12.13
C VAL A 87 1.68 -19.89 -11.02
N PHE A 88 0.69 -19.10 -11.36
CA PHE A 88 -0.25 -18.55 -10.39
C PHE A 88 -1.64 -18.35 -10.99
N TYR A 89 -2.63 -18.25 -10.12
CA TYR A 89 -4.01 -17.95 -10.53
C TYR A 89 -4.45 -16.57 -10.03
N SER A 90 -5.22 -15.87 -10.83
CA SER A 90 -5.97 -14.69 -10.37
C SER A 90 -7.11 -15.18 -9.48
N LEU A 91 -7.04 -14.91 -8.16
CA LEU A 91 -8.02 -15.41 -7.20
C LEU A 91 -9.44 -14.96 -7.59
N PRO A 92 -10.39 -15.88 -7.86
CA PRO A 92 -11.75 -15.50 -8.18
C PRO A 92 -12.50 -14.93 -6.96
N SER A 93 -13.41 -14.00 -7.20
CA SER A 93 -14.15 -13.28 -6.13
C SER A 93 -14.99 -14.18 -5.22
N GLY A 94 -15.43 -15.35 -5.71
CA GLY A 94 -16.24 -16.31 -4.94
C GLY A 94 -15.44 -17.24 -4.01
N TYR A 95 -14.12 -17.02 -3.87
CA TYR A 95 -13.25 -17.93 -3.13
C TYR A 95 -12.45 -17.22 -2.04
N LYS A 96 -12.17 -17.96 -0.95
CA LYS A 96 -11.34 -17.49 0.18
C LYS A 96 -9.89 -17.30 -0.28
N VAL A 97 -9.19 -16.38 0.34
CA VAL A 97 -7.75 -16.21 0.15
C VAL A 97 -7.04 -17.42 0.76
N ASN A 98 -6.35 -18.21 -0.07
CA ASN A 98 -5.46 -19.25 0.43
C ASN A 98 -4.25 -18.60 1.10
N MET A 99 -3.79 -19.17 2.22
CA MET A 99 -2.69 -18.64 3.01
C MET A 99 -1.51 -19.61 3.04
N HIS A 100 -0.31 -19.07 2.88
CA HIS A 100 0.92 -19.85 3.03
C HIS A 100 1.02 -20.44 4.46
N LYS A 101 1.29 -21.75 4.57
CA LYS A 101 1.27 -22.46 5.86
C LYS A 101 2.23 -21.87 6.90
N THR A 102 3.43 -21.46 6.47
CA THR A 102 4.48 -20.93 7.35
C THR A 102 4.39 -19.41 7.48
N TYR A 103 4.33 -18.70 6.35
CA TYR A 103 4.40 -17.23 6.34
C TYR A 103 3.06 -16.57 6.66
N LYS A 104 1.93 -17.29 6.52
CA LYS A 104 0.58 -16.74 6.75
C LYS A 104 0.28 -15.51 5.89
N LEU A 105 0.83 -15.46 4.70
CA LEU A 105 0.56 -14.48 3.65
C LEU A 105 -0.27 -15.10 2.54
N PRO A 106 -0.93 -14.34 1.67
CA PRO A 106 -1.69 -14.87 0.54
C PRO A 106 -0.85 -15.82 -0.33
N LYS A 107 -1.41 -16.97 -0.67
CA LYS A 107 -0.76 -18.01 -1.46
C LYS A 107 -1.65 -18.39 -2.64
N PHE A 108 -1.35 -17.85 -3.79
CA PHE A 108 -2.06 -18.05 -5.06
C PHE A 108 -1.12 -18.53 -6.17
N PHE A 109 0.12 -18.91 -5.86
CA PHE A 109 1.20 -19.22 -6.78
C PHE A 109 1.97 -20.46 -6.36
N THR A 110 2.66 -21.07 -7.33
CA THR A 110 3.64 -22.14 -7.11
C THR A 110 4.91 -21.82 -7.89
N LYS A 111 6.08 -22.02 -7.28
CA LYS A 111 7.37 -21.84 -7.95
C LYS A 111 7.54 -22.89 -9.04
N LEU A 112 7.90 -22.45 -10.24
CA LEU A 112 8.16 -23.35 -11.36
C LEU A 112 9.45 -24.15 -11.14
N LYS A 113 9.40 -25.45 -11.48
CA LYS A 113 10.53 -26.36 -11.46
C LYS A 113 10.78 -26.84 -12.89
N PRO A 114 12.05 -26.96 -13.34
CA PRO A 114 12.37 -27.37 -14.72
C PRO A 114 11.72 -28.70 -15.13
N GLU A 115 11.72 -29.67 -14.22
CA GLU A 115 11.25 -31.05 -14.49
C GLU A 115 9.74 -31.25 -14.23
N THR A 116 9.01 -30.19 -13.88
CA THR A 116 7.59 -30.29 -13.55
C THR A 116 6.76 -29.55 -14.58
N ALA A 117 5.81 -30.24 -15.19
CA ALA A 117 4.87 -29.69 -16.15
C ALA A 117 3.48 -29.44 -15.55
N ARG A 118 3.10 -30.19 -14.50
CA ARG A 118 1.77 -30.13 -13.90
C ARG A 118 1.76 -29.39 -12.56
N TYR A 119 0.82 -28.43 -12.45
CA TYR A 119 0.59 -27.66 -11.25
C TYR A 119 -0.90 -27.50 -11.00
N ASP A 120 -1.40 -28.18 -9.96
CA ASP A 120 -2.80 -28.16 -9.59
C ASP A 120 -3.05 -27.14 -8.47
N PHE A 121 -4.23 -26.49 -8.49
CA PHE A 121 -4.65 -25.55 -7.45
C PHE A 121 -5.98 -25.98 -6.85
N THR A 122 -6.14 -25.79 -5.55
CA THR A 122 -7.38 -26.03 -4.84
C THR A 122 -7.89 -24.74 -4.22
N LEU A 123 -9.15 -24.39 -4.46
CA LEU A 123 -9.80 -23.19 -3.97
C LEU A 123 -10.87 -23.56 -2.94
N THR A 124 -11.05 -22.72 -1.93
CA THR A 124 -12.13 -22.87 -0.95
C THR A 124 -13.18 -21.80 -1.22
N ALA A 125 -14.40 -22.19 -1.55
CA ALA A 125 -15.49 -21.25 -1.80
C ALA A 125 -15.80 -20.39 -0.57
N LEU A 126 -16.24 -19.16 -0.80
CA LEU A 126 -16.83 -18.31 0.22
C LEU A 126 -18.18 -18.91 0.68
N ASP A 127 -18.55 -18.63 1.92
CA ASP A 127 -19.83 -19.07 2.48
C ASP A 127 -21.02 -18.31 1.88
N ALA A 128 -20.77 -17.09 1.38
CA ALA A 128 -21.73 -16.25 0.66
C ALA A 128 -20.98 -15.31 -0.32
N PRO A 129 -21.64 -14.86 -1.42
CA PRO A 129 -21.05 -13.88 -2.33
C PRO A 129 -20.73 -12.57 -1.61
N GLU A 130 -19.55 -12.02 -1.86
CA GLU A 130 -19.15 -10.69 -1.42
C GLU A 130 -19.52 -9.64 -2.49
N THR A 131 -20.30 -8.64 -2.11
CA THR A 131 -20.58 -7.47 -2.98
C THR A 131 -20.02 -6.18 -2.37
N ARG A 132 -19.69 -6.21 -1.07
CA ARG A 132 -19.14 -5.09 -0.32
C ARG A 132 -17.92 -5.56 0.46
N PHE A 133 -16.89 -4.75 0.45
CA PHE A 133 -15.69 -4.97 1.25
C PHE A 133 -14.89 -3.67 1.40
N ASP A 134 -14.04 -3.61 2.40
CA ASP A 134 -13.07 -2.54 2.55
C ASP A 134 -11.69 -3.00 2.07
N LEU A 135 -11.03 -2.17 1.25
CA LEU A 135 -9.64 -2.34 0.88
C LEU A 135 -8.77 -1.36 1.66
N ILE A 136 -7.80 -1.88 2.38
CA ILE A 136 -6.83 -1.09 3.15
C ILE A 136 -5.52 -1.03 2.36
N CYS A 137 -5.04 0.19 2.06
CA CYS A 137 -3.77 0.41 1.37
C CYS A 137 -2.70 0.89 2.35
N ILE A 138 -1.59 0.16 2.43
CA ILE A 138 -0.49 0.38 3.37
C ILE A 138 0.72 0.88 2.58
N GLY A 139 1.17 2.12 2.79
CA GLY A 139 2.36 2.67 2.12
C GLY A 139 3.62 2.56 2.99
N ASP A 140 4.75 2.30 2.37
CA ASP A 140 6.12 2.54 2.82
C ASP A 140 6.40 2.34 4.33
N PRO A 141 6.26 1.14 4.92
CA PRO A 141 6.77 0.91 6.28
C PRO A 141 8.29 1.10 6.36
N GLN A 142 8.97 0.77 5.29
CA GLN A 142 10.39 1.04 4.99
C GLN A 142 11.32 0.84 6.19
N ILE A 143 11.20 -0.32 6.86
CA ILE A 143 11.95 -0.61 8.07
C ILE A 143 13.46 -0.70 7.79
N ASN A 144 14.26 -0.17 8.70
CA ASN A 144 15.72 -0.16 8.62
C ASN A 144 16.40 -1.01 9.73
N GLU A 145 15.63 -1.45 10.70
CA GLU A 145 16.05 -2.35 11.79
C GLU A 145 14.84 -3.11 12.35
N ALA A 146 15.09 -4.17 13.12
CA ALA A 146 14.02 -5.02 13.65
C ALA A 146 13.06 -4.27 14.61
N ALA A 147 13.55 -3.27 15.33
CA ALA A 147 12.73 -2.43 16.22
C ALA A 147 11.64 -1.67 15.45
N HIS A 148 11.90 -1.29 14.20
CA HIS A 148 10.90 -0.62 13.36
C HIS A 148 9.73 -1.56 13.00
N ALA A 149 9.96 -2.85 12.79
CA ALA A 149 8.88 -3.82 12.62
C ALA A 149 8.05 -4.01 13.90
N VAL A 150 8.69 -3.91 15.08
CA VAL A 150 7.97 -3.90 16.36
C VAL A 150 7.08 -2.67 16.47
N ARG A 151 7.59 -1.50 16.08
CA ARG A 151 6.82 -0.26 16.03
C ARG A 151 5.62 -0.38 15.06
N PHE A 152 5.83 -0.84 13.84
CA PHE A 152 4.75 -1.06 12.87
C PHE A 152 3.65 -1.97 13.43
N LYS A 153 4.02 -3.07 14.09
CA LYS A 153 3.04 -3.99 14.73
C LYS A 153 2.25 -3.32 15.84
N ARG A 154 2.91 -2.51 16.66
CA ARG A 154 2.28 -1.82 17.81
C ARG A 154 1.36 -0.68 17.37
N GLU A 155 1.63 -0.08 16.24
CA GLU A 155 0.98 1.11 15.70
C GLU A 155 0.06 0.74 14.52
N ALA A 156 0.53 0.81 13.28
CA ALA A 156 -0.31 0.64 12.09
C ALA A 156 -1.00 -0.73 12.01
N ALA A 157 -0.30 -1.83 12.24
CA ALA A 157 -0.91 -3.15 12.17
C ALA A 157 -1.98 -3.37 13.26
N LYS A 158 -1.76 -2.81 14.45
CA LYS A 158 -2.76 -2.82 15.53
C LYS A 158 -4.02 -2.05 15.12
N ASP A 159 -3.87 -0.83 14.60
CA ASP A 159 -5.01 -0.01 14.15
C ASP A 159 -5.78 -0.68 13.01
N ILE A 160 -5.09 -1.31 12.05
CA ILE A 160 -5.71 -2.09 10.98
C ILE A 160 -6.52 -3.26 11.56
N ARG A 161 -5.97 -3.97 12.54
CA ARG A 161 -6.68 -5.07 13.22
C ARG A 161 -7.90 -4.57 13.99
N GLU A 162 -7.80 -3.45 14.68
CA GLU A 162 -8.92 -2.85 15.43
C GLU A 162 -10.02 -2.41 14.46
N TYR A 163 -9.66 -1.75 13.36
CA TYR A 163 -10.58 -1.37 12.30
C TYR A 163 -11.29 -2.60 11.71
N SER A 164 -10.53 -3.58 11.22
CA SER A 164 -11.08 -4.77 10.55
C SER A 164 -11.94 -5.63 11.48
N SER A 165 -11.63 -5.63 12.79
CA SER A 165 -12.41 -6.37 13.78
C SER A 165 -13.73 -5.69 14.15
N SER A 166 -13.83 -4.38 13.93
CA SER A 166 -15.05 -3.60 14.16
C SER A 166 -15.93 -3.45 12.90
N ALA A 167 -15.39 -3.76 11.73
CA ALA A 167 -16.11 -3.67 10.47
C ALA A 167 -17.18 -4.77 10.33
N ASP A 168 -18.37 -4.38 9.85
CA ASP A 168 -19.48 -5.31 9.59
C ASP A 168 -19.37 -6.03 8.23
N ILE A 169 -18.31 -5.74 7.47
CA ILE A 169 -18.06 -6.27 6.12
C ILE A 169 -16.63 -6.82 6.03
N PRO A 170 -16.34 -7.71 5.06
CA PRO A 170 -15.00 -8.21 4.84
C PRO A 170 -13.99 -7.10 4.59
N CYS A 171 -12.78 -7.27 5.13
CA CYS A 171 -11.66 -6.37 4.89
C CYS A 171 -10.49 -7.13 4.27
N TYR A 172 -9.80 -6.49 3.34
CA TYR A 172 -8.57 -6.95 2.72
C TYR A 172 -7.55 -5.83 2.75
N ALA A 173 -6.27 -6.18 2.73
CA ALA A 173 -5.23 -5.16 2.61
C ALA A 173 -4.28 -5.46 1.46
N ILE A 174 -3.71 -4.39 0.91
CA ILE A 174 -2.57 -4.45 0.01
C ILE A 174 -1.49 -3.48 0.48
N HIS A 175 -0.28 -3.99 0.55
CA HIS A 175 0.92 -3.19 0.79
C HIS A 175 1.46 -2.67 -0.55
N LEU A 176 1.85 -1.40 -0.61
CA LEU A 176 2.18 -0.69 -1.86
C LEU A 176 3.70 -0.47 -2.06
N GLY A 177 4.53 -1.39 -1.57
CA GLY A 177 5.98 -1.36 -1.78
C GLY A 177 6.78 -0.74 -0.63
N ASP A 178 8.11 -0.87 -0.73
CA ASP A 178 9.08 -0.41 0.27
C ASP A 178 8.83 -1.00 1.68
N LEU A 179 8.79 -2.33 1.75
CA LEU A 179 8.73 -3.05 3.04
C LEU A 179 9.95 -2.78 3.91
N VAL A 180 11.10 -2.72 3.27
CA VAL A 180 12.39 -2.51 3.91
C VAL A 180 13.14 -1.34 3.26
N ASN A 181 14.13 -0.76 3.95
CA ASN A 181 15.01 0.29 3.41
C ASN A 181 16.36 -0.31 2.98
N ASN A 182 16.42 -1.03 1.86
CA ASN A 182 17.61 -1.76 1.38
C ASN A 182 18.21 -2.71 2.44
N LYS A 183 17.35 -3.25 3.32
CA LYS A 183 17.74 -4.16 4.41
C LYS A 183 16.99 -5.48 4.26
N TRP A 184 17.21 -6.17 3.16
CA TRP A 184 16.45 -7.35 2.72
C TRP A 184 16.47 -8.52 3.72
N ALA A 185 17.46 -8.58 4.63
CA ALA A 185 17.44 -9.51 5.76
C ALA A 185 16.26 -9.30 6.73
N LEU A 186 15.64 -8.12 6.70
CA LEU A 186 14.49 -7.78 7.55
C LEU A 186 13.14 -8.23 6.99
N TYR A 187 13.09 -8.83 5.81
CA TYR A 187 11.81 -9.35 5.29
C TYR A 187 11.12 -10.31 6.26
N SER A 188 11.85 -11.19 6.93
CA SER A 188 11.27 -12.08 7.94
C SER A 188 10.54 -11.32 9.07
N ASN A 189 11.01 -10.13 9.44
CA ASN A 189 10.36 -9.27 10.43
C ASN A 189 9.05 -8.68 9.88
N MET A 190 9.05 -8.23 8.61
CA MET A 190 7.85 -7.70 7.96
C MET A 190 6.83 -8.79 7.63
N VAL A 191 7.27 -9.96 7.18
CA VAL A 191 6.39 -11.14 7.01
C VAL A 191 5.57 -11.38 8.29
N VAL A 192 6.23 -11.41 9.46
CA VAL A 192 5.54 -11.57 10.74
C VAL A 192 4.63 -10.38 11.05
N ALA A 193 5.02 -9.17 10.68
CA ALA A 193 4.24 -7.97 10.95
C ALA A 193 2.97 -7.84 10.10
N LEU A 194 2.96 -8.46 8.90
CA LEU A 194 1.82 -8.46 7.98
C LEU A 194 0.88 -9.66 8.13
N GLN A 195 1.19 -10.61 9.03
CA GLN A 195 0.33 -11.77 9.28
C GLN A 195 -1.05 -11.35 9.84
N PRO A 196 -2.11 -12.12 9.56
CA PRO A 196 -3.44 -11.86 10.11
C PRO A 196 -3.50 -11.83 11.65
N GLU A 197 -2.56 -12.46 12.33
CA GLU A 197 -2.41 -12.37 13.80
C GLU A 197 -2.06 -10.94 14.25
N GLN A 198 -1.46 -10.13 13.38
CA GLN A 198 -1.11 -8.73 13.64
C GLN A 198 -2.13 -7.76 13.05
N THR A 199 -2.56 -8.01 11.82
CA THR A 199 -3.41 -7.10 11.02
C THR A 199 -4.89 -7.45 11.05
N GLY A 200 -5.26 -8.66 11.48
CA GLY A 200 -6.64 -9.18 11.46
C GLY A 200 -7.10 -9.70 10.10
N ILE A 201 -6.38 -9.42 9.03
CA ILE A 201 -6.80 -9.66 7.63
C ILE A 201 -5.65 -10.14 6.75
N PRO A 202 -5.95 -10.78 5.58
CA PRO A 202 -4.93 -11.06 4.58
C PRO A 202 -4.36 -9.77 3.98
N VAL A 203 -3.02 -9.70 3.88
CA VAL A 203 -2.31 -8.57 3.27
C VAL A 203 -1.59 -9.05 2.01
N PHE A 204 -2.04 -8.58 0.85
CA PHE A 204 -1.32 -8.71 -0.44
C PHE A 204 -0.16 -7.72 -0.49
N SER A 205 0.78 -7.90 -1.40
CA SER A 205 1.99 -7.05 -1.42
C SER A 205 2.40 -6.68 -2.84
N THR A 206 2.65 -5.40 -3.06
CA THR A 206 3.35 -4.84 -4.22
C THR A 206 4.81 -4.61 -3.84
N ILE A 207 5.74 -4.76 -4.77
CA ILE A 207 7.16 -4.50 -4.56
C ILE A 207 7.47 -3.00 -4.69
N GLY A 208 8.45 -2.48 -3.93
CA GLY A 208 8.97 -1.12 -4.01
C GLY A 208 10.44 -1.08 -4.42
N ASN A 209 10.96 0.12 -4.69
CA ASN A 209 12.35 0.27 -5.16
C ASN A 209 13.40 -0.11 -4.11
N HIS A 210 13.10 0.03 -2.82
CA HIS A 210 13.98 -0.42 -1.74
C HIS A 210 13.87 -1.92 -1.46
N ASP A 211 12.92 -2.59 -2.09
CA ASP A 211 12.74 -4.04 -2.00
C ASP A 211 13.59 -4.81 -3.04
N HIS A 212 14.10 -4.14 -4.07
CA HIS A 212 15.05 -4.72 -5.03
C HIS A 212 16.45 -4.80 -4.44
N GLU A 213 17.07 -5.99 -4.52
CA GLU A 213 18.46 -6.17 -4.09
C GLU A 213 19.43 -5.59 -5.12
N PHE A 214 20.54 -5.05 -4.65
CA PHE A 214 21.66 -4.60 -5.48
C PHE A 214 22.98 -4.73 -4.71
N PRO A 215 24.15 -4.95 -5.38
CA PRO A 215 24.27 -5.19 -6.82
C PRO A 215 23.81 -6.58 -7.22
N THR A 216 23.19 -6.71 -8.40
CA THR A 216 22.75 -7.98 -8.99
C THR A 216 23.03 -7.98 -10.50
N ALA A 217 22.96 -9.15 -11.15
CA ALA A 217 23.23 -9.24 -12.58
C ALA A 217 22.08 -8.69 -13.45
N ASN A 218 20.84 -8.74 -12.95
CA ASN A 218 19.63 -8.35 -13.67
C ASN A 218 18.46 -8.15 -12.70
N GLU A 219 17.33 -7.64 -13.21
CA GLU A 219 16.13 -7.37 -12.41
C GLU A 219 15.49 -8.62 -11.79
N LYS A 220 15.55 -9.77 -12.45
CA LYS A 220 15.05 -11.03 -11.91
C LYS A 220 15.81 -11.43 -10.63
N GLU A 221 17.12 -11.22 -10.62
CA GLU A 221 17.91 -11.43 -9.41
C GLU A 221 17.63 -10.35 -8.36
N ALA A 222 17.42 -9.09 -8.77
CA ALA A 222 17.15 -8.00 -7.85
C ALA A 222 15.88 -8.22 -7.02
N ARG A 223 14.84 -8.83 -7.59
CA ARG A 223 13.58 -9.13 -6.91
C ARG A 223 13.48 -10.54 -6.30
N ALA A 224 14.46 -11.42 -6.55
CA ALA A 224 14.41 -12.83 -6.15
C ALA A 224 14.20 -13.03 -4.63
N LYS A 225 14.79 -12.17 -3.81
CA LYS A 225 14.61 -12.22 -2.35
C LYS A 225 13.19 -11.87 -1.94
N TYR A 226 12.60 -10.82 -2.49
CA TYR A 226 11.20 -10.44 -2.29
C TYR A 226 10.28 -11.59 -2.73
N GLU A 227 10.46 -12.11 -3.93
CA GLU A 227 9.67 -13.20 -4.52
C GLU A 227 9.71 -14.47 -3.67
N SER A 228 10.81 -14.72 -2.94
CA SER A 228 10.91 -15.89 -2.05
C SER A 228 9.93 -15.87 -0.87
N PHE A 229 9.42 -14.70 -0.49
CA PHE A 229 8.43 -14.52 0.56
C PHE A 229 7.03 -14.24 0.03
N PHE A 230 6.91 -13.38 -0.98
CA PHE A 230 5.64 -12.80 -1.43
C PHE A 230 5.13 -13.39 -2.76
N GLY A 231 5.98 -14.10 -3.52
CA GLY A 231 5.63 -14.67 -4.82
C GLY A 231 5.81 -13.69 -5.98
N PRO A 232 5.07 -13.87 -7.08
CA PRO A 232 5.23 -13.05 -8.29
C PRO A 232 4.95 -11.57 -7.98
N VAL A 233 5.67 -10.68 -8.66
CA VAL A 233 5.53 -9.22 -8.48
C VAL A 233 4.40 -8.64 -9.34
N ASP A 234 4.13 -9.26 -10.50
CA ASP A 234 3.02 -8.94 -11.38
C ASP A 234 1.96 -10.02 -11.24
N TYR A 235 0.79 -9.66 -10.68
CA TYR A 235 -0.33 -10.59 -10.44
C TYR A 235 -1.64 -9.85 -10.27
N SER A 236 -2.75 -10.59 -10.29
CA SER A 236 -4.08 -10.05 -10.05
C SER A 236 -4.90 -10.92 -9.11
N PHE A 237 -5.96 -10.34 -8.54
CA PHE A 237 -6.96 -11.04 -7.76
C PHE A 237 -8.30 -10.29 -7.80
N ASN A 238 -9.39 -10.99 -7.48
CA ASN A 238 -10.73 -10.43 -7.55
C ASN A 238 -11.43 -10.46 -6.19
N ARG A 239 -12.13 -9.38 -5.84
CA ARG A 239 -13.09 -9.32 -4.72
C ARG A 239 -14.37 -8.65 -5.18
N GLY A 240 -15.51 -9.26 -4.92
CA GLY A 240 -16.78 -8.74 -5.41
C GLY A 240 -16.75 -8.49 -6.92
N ASP A 241 -17.10 -7.28 -7.31
CA ASP A 241 -17.08 -6.79 -8.70
C ASP A 241 -15.82 -5.99 -9.02
N VAL A 242 -14.73 -6.23 -8.31
CA VAL A 242 -13.47 -5.52 -8.48
C VAL A 242 -12.35 -6.48 -8.86
N HIS A 243 -11.61 -6.10 -9.88
CA HIS A 243 -10.36 -6.73 -10.29
C HIS A 243 -9.20 -5.86 -9.81
N ILE A 244 -8.31 -6.44 -9.01
CA ILE A 244 -7.17 -5.75 -8.41
C ILE A 244 -5.90 -6.33 -9.01
N VAL A 245 -5.07 -5.46 -9.58
CA VAL A 245 -3.80 -5.82 -10.22
C VAL A 245 -2.67 -5.20 -9.42
N SER A 246 -1.66 -5.99 -9.07
CA SER A 246 -0.40 -5.51 -8.50
C SER A 246 0.70 -5.67 -9.53
N MET A 247 1.49 -4.62 -9.78
CA MET A 247 2.58 -4.66 -10.73
C MET A 247 3.83 -3.98 -10.19
N ASP A 248 4.97 -4.57 -10.53
CA ASP A 248 6.29 -3.93 -10.39
C ASP A 248 6.44 -2.84 -11.45
N ASN A 249 6.40 -1.58 -11.03
CA ASN A 249 6.61 -0.46 -11.94
C ASN A 249 7.98 0.22 -11.73
N ILE A 250 8.99 -0.59 -11.36
CA ILE A 250 10.36 -0.15 -11.12
C ILE A 250 11.27 -0.81 -12.14
N ILE A 251 11.97 0.00 -12.94
CA ILE A 251 13.04 -0.46 -13.82
C ILE A 251 14.35 -0.18 -13.08
N HIS A 252 14.93 -1.23 -12.50
CA HIS A 252 16.09 -1.15 -11.62
C HIS A 252 17.40 -1.32 -12.40
N GLU A 253 18.40 -0.47 -12.13
CA GLU A 253 19.68 -0.48 -12.83
C GLU A 253 20.60 -1.63 -12.40
N CYS A 254 20.29 -2.31 -11.30
CA CYS A 254 21.01 -3.49 -10.77
C CYS A 254 22.50 -3.26 -10.42
N GLN A 255 22.94 -2.00 -10.35
CA GLN A 255 24.33 -1.63 -10.07
C GLN A 255 24.58 -1.46 -8.54
N GLU A 256 25.80 -1.06 -8.16
CA GLU A 256 26.18 -0.84 -6.77
C GLU A 256 25.39 0.29 -6.08
N SER A 257 24.85 1.23 -6.84
CA SER A 257 23.93 2.25 -6.35
C SER A 257 22.47 1.85 -6.63
N ALA A 258 21.56 2.27 -5.77
CA ALA A 258 20.11 2.06 -5.94
C ALA A 258 19.52 2.93 -7.07
N GLY A 259 20.10 2.86 -8.29
CA GLY A 259 19.59 3.54 -9.46
C GLY A 259 18.35 2.83 -10.00
N TYR A 260 17.28 3.59 -10.23
CA TYR A 260 16.04 3.09 -10.82
C TYR A 260 15.28 4.21 -11.53
N THR A 261 14.34 3.80 -12.38
CA THR A 261 13.32 4.69 -12.95
C THR A 261 11.95 4.03 -12.83
N GLY A 262 10.89 4.82 -12.84
CA GLY A 262 9.53 4.28 -12.92
C GLY A 262 9.19 3.83 -14.35
N GLY A 263 8.19 2.95 -14.49
CA GLY A 263 7.69 2.49 -15.77
C GLY A 263 7.46 0.98 -15.80
N PHE A 264 7.01 0.51 -16.96
CA PHE A 264 6.81 -0.90 -17.22
C PHE A 264 7.64 -1.35 -18.42
N SER A 265 7.96 -2.63 -18.49
CA SER A 265 8.48 -3.24 -19.70
C SER A 265 7.37 -3.51 -20.71
N ALA A 266 7.76 -3.80 -21.95
CA ALA A 266 6.80 -4.20 -22.99
C ALA A 266 6.05 -5.48 -22.61
N GLU A 267 6.76 -6.43 -22.01
CA GLU A 267 6.21 -7.71 -21.57
C GLU A 267 5.18 -7.53 -20.45
N GLN A 268 5.46 -6.66 -19.47
CA GLN A 268 4.50 -6.33 -18.39
C GLN A 268 3.23 -5.66 -18.94
N TYR A 269 3.38 -4.75 -19.90
CA TYR A 269 2.22 -4.13 -20.55
C TYR A 269 1.40 -5.14 -21.34
N GLU A 270 2.03 -6.03 -22.10
CA GLU A 270 1.33 -7.10 -22.83
C GLU A 270 0.67 -8.12 -21.87
N TRP A 271 1.30 -8.43 -20.73
CA TRP A 271 0.68 -9.24 -19.68
C TRP A 271 -0.57 -8.56 -19.12
N LEU A 272 -0.47 -7.28 -18.75
CA LEU A 272 -1.62 -6.52 -18.23
C LEU A 272 -2.80 -6.49 -19.22
N LYS A 273 -2.53 -6.35 -20.51
CA LYS A 273 -3.57 -6.41 -21.57
C LYS A 273 -4.25 -7.77 -21.60
N GLN A 274 -3.48 -8.84 -21.49
CA GLN A 274 -4.04 -10.20 -21.47
C GLN A 274 -4.88 -10.42 -20.22
N ASP A 275 -4.37 -10.10 -19.03
CA ASP A 275 -5.10 -10.24 -17.77
C ASP A 275 -6.42 -9.46 -17.80
N LEU A 276 -6.38 -8.18 -18.18
CA LEU A 276 -7.55 -7.33 -18.30
C LEU A 276 -8.51 -7.75 -19.42
N SER A 277 -8.09 -8.58 -20.39
CA SER A 277 -8.99 -9.09 -21.43
C SER A 277 -10.05 -10.06 -20.89
N TYR A 278 -9.79 -10.69 -19.76
CA TYR A 278 -10.72 -11.56 -19.04
C TYR A 278 -11.66 -10.78 -18.10
N VAL A 279 -11.49 -9.46 -17.96
CA VAL A 279 -12.28 -8.64 -17.05
C VAL A 279 -13.39 -7.91 -17.80
N PRO A 280 -14.67 -8.13 -17.48
CA PRO A 280 -15.78 -7.39 -18.05
C PRO A 280 -15.64 -5.88 -17.83
N LYS A 281 -16.00 -5.08 -18.84
CA LYS A 281 -15.79 -3.62 -18.80
C LYS A 281 -16.69 -2.86 -17.83
N ASP A 282 -17.70 -3.50 -17.27
CA ASP A 282 -18.58 -2.98 -16.22
C ASP A 282 -18.05 -3.22 -14.79
N LYS A 283 -16.98 -4.04 -14.66
CA LYS A 283 -16.27 -4.22 -13.39
C LYS A 283 -15.36 -3.02 -13.09
N MET A 284 -14.99 -2.87 -11.84
CA MET A 284 -13.98 -1.91 -11.41
C MET A 284 -12.59 -2.53 -11.53
N VAL A 285 -11.60 -1.73 -11.96
CA VAL A 285 -10.18 -2.10 -11.95
C VAL A 285 -9.43 -1.22 -10.98
N ILE A 286 -8.65 -1.83 -10.09
CA ILE A 286 -7.70 -1.14 -9.21
C ILE A 286 -6.30 -1.59 -9.60
N LEU A 287 -5.46 -0.66 -10.06
CA LEU A 287 -4.05 -0.90 -10.33
C LEU A 287 -3.22 -0.47 -9.13
N CYS A 288 -2.50 -1.39 -8.52
CA CYS A 288 -1.61 -1.16 -7.39
C CYS A 288 -0.16 -1.19 -7.87
N VAL A 289 0.56 -0.10 -7.66
CA VAL A 289 1.96 0.09 -8.03
C VAL A 289 2.69 0.82 -6.91
N HIS A 290 4.01 0.89 -6.98
CA HIS A 290 4.78 1.65 -5.99
C HIS A 290 4.98 3.10 -6.40
N ILE A 291 5.58 3.35 -7.58
CA ILE A 291 5.90 4.70 -8.07
C ILE A 291 4.66 5.36 -8.68
N PRO A 292 4.28 6.57 -8.23
CA PRO A 292 3.10 7.25 -8.74
C PRO A 292 3.17 7.61 -10.23
N PHE A 293 2.01 7.58 -10.87
CA PHE A 293 1.80 8.07 -12.25
C PHE A 293 1.81 9.60 -12.35
N ARG A 294 1.48 10.29 -11.26
CA ARG A 294 1.24 11.73 -11.17
C ARG A 294 2.29 12.61 -11.86
N ASN A 295 3.57 12.28 -11.80
CA ASN A 295 4.66 13.23 -12.14
C ASN A 295 5.52 12.77 -13.30
N SER A 296 5.04 11.89 -14.20
CA SER A 296 6.02 11.18 -15.00
C SER A 296 5.58 10.81 -16.40
N ASN A 297 6.52 11.00 -17.32
CA ASN A 297 6.52 10.42 -18.64
C ASN A 297 7.29 9.08 -18.63
N TYR A 298 6.96 8.19 -17.68
CA TYR A 298 7.57 6.88 -17.60
C TYR A 298 7.03 5.94 -18.67
N ALA A 299 7.82 4.91 -18.98
CA ALA A 299 7.47 3.96 -20.02
C ALA A 299 6.12 3.30 -19.76
N TYR A 300 5.24 3.29 -20.75
CA TYR A 300 3.88 2.70 -20.76
C TYR A 300 2.86 3.33 -19.82
N TYR A 301 3.15 4.43 -19.14
CA TYR A 301 2.15 5.06 -18.24
C TYR A 301 0.94 5.60 -19.01
N ASP A 302 1.15 6.23 -20.17
CA ASP A 302 0.05 6.74 -20.98
C ASP A 302 -0.80 5.63 -21.59
N GLU A 303 -0.16 4.55 -22.03
CA GLU A 303 -0.82 3.35 -22.56
C GLU A 303 -1.63 2.61 -21.49
N VAL A 304 -1.12 2.55 -20.26
CA VAL A 304 -1.85 1.97 -19.12
C VAL A 304 -3.06 2.83 -18.76
N LEU A 305 -2.92 4.16 -18.72
CA LEU A 305 -4.08 5.06 -18.52
C LEU A 305 -5.12 4.88 -19.64
N GLU A 306 -4.68 4.72 -20.89
CA GLU A 306 -5.56 4.41 -22.03
C GLU A 306 -6.33 3.10 -21.79
N LEU A 307 -5.64 2.05 -21.34
CA LEU A 307 -6.23 0.75 -21.06
C LEU A 307 -7.25 0.83 -19.91
N LEU A 308 -6.89 1.50 -18.81
CA LEU A 308 -7.77 1.71 -17.65
C LEU A 308 -9.01 2.54 -18.00
N SER A 309 -8.89 3.51 -18.91
CA SER A 309 -10.00 4.34 -19.36
C SER A 309 -11.13 3.57 -20.06
N GLN A 310 -10.88 2.33 -20.50
CA GLN A 310 -11.87 1.47 -21.13
C GLN A 310 -12.88 0.88 -20.13
N TYR A 311 -12.55 0.86 -18.84
CA TYR A 311 -13.41 0.33 -17.78
C TYR A 311 -14.37 1.40 -17.26
N LYS A 312 -15.52 0.96 -16.75
CA LYS A 312 -16.51 1.88 -16.17
C LYS A 312 -15.94 2.65 -14.98
N TYR A 313 -15.21 1.95 -14.15
CA TYR A 313 -14.50 2.53 -13.00
C TYR A 313 -13.07 1.98 -12.99
N ALA A 314 -12.11 2.86 -12.82
CA ALA A 314 -10.71 2.50 -12.63
C ALA A 314 -10.05 3.48 -11.66
N THR A 315 -9.10 3.00 -10.88
CA THR A 315 -8.28 3.81 -9.98
C THR A 315 -6.89 3.22 -9.86
N ILE A 316 -5.93 4.05 -9.45
CA ILE A 316 -4.55 3.67 -9.20
C ILE A 316 -4.27 3.88 -7.70
N MET A 317 -3.62 2.91 -7.07
CA MET A 317 -3.10 2.99 -5.71
C MET A 317 -1.58 2.97 -5.79
N SER A 318 -0.94 3.99 -5.22
CA SER A 318 0.52 4.13 -5.21
C SER A 318 1.05 4.66 -3.88
N ALA A 319 2.38 4.74 -3.72
CA ALA A 319 3.05 5.14 -2.49
C ALA A 319 4.35 5.91 -2.77
N HIS A 320 5.53 5.43 -2.36
CA HIS A 320 6.86 5.92 -2.71
C HIS A 320 7.20 7.35 -2.26
N THR A 321 6.29 8.29 -2.37
CA THR A 321 6.58 9.71 -2.09
C THR A 321 6.62 10.03 -0.62
N HIS A 322 6.16 9.12 0.25
CA HIS A 322 5.96 9.34 1.68
C HIS A 322 5.06 10.55 1.96
N SER A 323 4.05 10.72 1.13
CA SER A 323 3.07 11.81 1.19
C SER A 323 1.69 11.28 0.86
N ASN A 324 0.64 11.80 1.49
CA ASN A 324 -0.72 11.43 1.14
C ASN A 324 -1.28 12.44 0.14
N ILE A 325 -1.65 11.98 -1.06
CA ILE A 325 -2.10 12.86 -2.14
C ILE A 325 -3.19 12.16 -2.94
N ASN A 326 -4.30 12.85 -3.20
CA ASN A 326 -5.30 12.45 -4.17
C ASN A 326 -5.07 13.21 -5.48
N HIS A 327 -4.79 12.47 -6.55
CA HIS A 327 -4.57 13.03 -7.88
C HIS A 327 -5.60 12.51 -8.87
N ILE A 328 -5.96 13.32 -9.86
CA ILE A 328 -6.93 12.96 -10.90
C ILE A 328 -6.27 13.03 -12.26
N HIS A 329 -6.13 11.88 -12.90
CA HIS A 329 -5.78 11.79 -14.31
C HIS A 329 -7.03 11.92 -15.18
N THR A 330 -6.89 12.55 -16.34
CA THR A 330 -7.96 12.59 -17.34
C THR A 330 -7.50 11.87 -18.60
N LYS A 331 -8.18 10.80 -18.96
CA LYS A 331 -7.89 10.05 -20.18
C LYS A 331 -9.20 9.70 -20.90
N ASN A 332 -9.29 10.01 -22.19
CA ASN A 332 -10.51 9.77 -23.01
C ASN A 332 -11.80 10.35 -22.41
N GLY A 333 -11.70 11.50 -21.74
CA GLY A 333 -12.83 12.15 -21.08
C GLY A 333 -13.28 11.48 -19.78
N LYS A 334 -12.52 10.51 -19.25
CA LYS A 334 -12.75 9.87 -17.96
C LYS A 334 -11.74 10.36 -16.93
N GLU A 335 -12.20 10.52 -15.70
CA GLU A 335 -11.35 10.72 -14.53
C GLU A 335 -10.90 9.37 -13.98
N ILE A 336 -9.61 9.22 -13.75
CA ILE A 336 -8.98 8.08 -13.10
C ILE A 336 -8.28 8.63 -11.87
N PHE A 337 -8.78 8.29 -10.69
CA PHE A 337 -8.14 8.69 -9.44
C PHE A 337 -6.85 7.91 -9.24
N GLU A 338 -5.83 8.62 -8.77
CA GLU A 338 -4.64 8.04 -8.19
C GLU A 338 -4.57 8.44 -6.72
N HIS A 339 -4.60 7.45 -5.84
CA HIS A 339 -4.42 7.61 -4.40
C HIS A 339 -2.98 7.27 -4.07
N ILE A 340 -2.17 8.29 -3.77
CA ILE A 340 -0.80 8.15 -3.32
C ILE A 340 -0.85 8.11 -1.80
N THR A 341 -0.55 6.95 -1.22
CA THR A 341 -0.69 6.72 0.22
C THR A 341 0.55 7.18 0.97
N GLY A 342 0.36 7.90 2.07
CA GLY A 342 1.42 8.25 3.00
C GLY A 342 2.07 7.02 3.66
N THR A 343 3.23 7.21 4.29
CA THR A 343 3.92 6.12 4.99
C THR A 343 3.14 5.62 6.20
N SER A 344 3.15 4.32 6.41
CA SER A 344 2.54 3.67 7.59
C SER A 344 3.48 3.57 8.79
N CYS A 345 4.77 3.86 8.63
CA CYS A 345 5.76 3.83 9.70
C CYS A 345 6.93 4.76 9.41
N GLY A 346 6.95 5.93 10.04
CA GLY A 346 8.06 6.88 9.92
C GLY A 346 9.27 6.54 10.80
N ALA A 347 9.48 5.29 11.17
CA ALA A 347 10.47 4.89 12.18
C ALA A 347 11.92 5.24 11.77
N TRP A 348 12.28 5.07 10.49
CA TRP A 348 13.64 5.32 10.04
C TRP A 348 14.05 6.80 10.09
N TRP A 349 13.12 7.74 10.04
CA TRP A 349 13.39 9.17 10.29
C TRP A 349 12.87 9.67 11.65
N ARG A 350 12.44 8.76 12.52
CA ARG A 350 11.96 9.05 13.89
C ARG A 350 10.76 10.01 13.91
N SER A 351 9.86 9.91 12.94
CA SER A 351 8.70 10.79 12.85
C SER A 351 7.39 10.01 12.95
N THR A 352 6.35 10.69 13.42
CA THR A 352 4.96 10.26 13.36
C THR A 352 4.19 10.97 12.24
N VAL A 353 4.92 11.72 11.40
CA VAL A 353 4.36 12.58 10.35
C VAL A 353 5.14 12.34 9.07
N CYS A 354 4.43 12.24 7.96
CA CYS A 354 4.97 12.17 6.61
C CYS A 354 5.74 13.45 6.23
N THR A 355 6.45 13.41 5.09
CA THR A 355 7.34 14.50 4.69
C THR A 355 6.64 15.83 4.39
N GLU A 356 5.33 15.82 4.11
CA GLU A 356 4.50 17.00 3.81
C GLU A 356 3.51 17.36 4.92
N GLY A 357 3.52 16.58 6.01
CA GLY A 357 2.75 16.89 7.19
C GLY A 357 1.54 16.02 7.47
N THR A 358 1.16 15.11 6.58
CA THR A 358 0.18 14.08 6.91
C THR A 358 0.70 13.21 8.05
N PRO A 359 -0.07 12.89 9.10
CA PRO A 359 0.34 11.88 10.07
C PRO A 359 0.60 10.54 9.38
N ILE A 360 1.49 9.70 9.93
CA ILE A 360 1.63 8.32 9.42
C ILE A 360 0.28 7.60 9.49
N GLY A 361 0.00 6.76 8.49
CA GLY A 361 -1.32 6.12 8.41
C GLY A 361 -1.48 5.17 7.23
N PHE A 362 -2.72 4.94 6.86
CA PHE A 362 -3.10 4.08 5.75
C PHE A 362 -4.44 4.53 5.14
N GLY A 363 -4.65 4.21 3.87
CA GLY A 363 -5.91 4.48 3.19
C GLY A 363 -6.96 3.39 3.46
N ILE A 364 -8.22 3.76 3.61
CA ILE A 364 -9.38 2.87 3.70
C ILE A 364 -10.32 3.20 2.55
N TYR A 365 -10.66 2.21 1.73
CA TYR A 365 -11.46 2.36 0.53
C TYR A 365 -12.69 1.45 0.62
N ARG A 366 -13.87 2.05 0.76
CA ARG A 366 -15.15 1.34 0.94
C ARG A 366 -15.77 1.05 -0.41
N ILE A 367 -15.85 -0.22 -0.75
CA ILE A 367 -16.28 -0.70 -2.06
C ILE A 367 -17.66 -1.34 -1.95
N ASP A 368 -18.55 -1.03 -2.91
CA ASP A 368 -19.88 -1.62 -3.04
C ASP A 368 -20.18 -1.86 -4.53
N GLY A 369 -20.31 -3.14 -4.91
CA GLY A 369 -20.35 -3.58 -6.29
C GLY A 369 -19.08 -3.20 -7.04
N ALA A 370 -19.23 -2.64 -8.24
CA ALA A 370 -18.12 -2.20 -9.08
C ALA A 370 -17.78 -0.71 -8.86
N ALA A 371 -17.90 -0.19 -7.62
CA ALA A 371 -17.65 1.22 -7.37
C ALA A 371 -17.04 1.45 -5.97
N MET A 372 -16.07 2.32 -5.91
CA MET A 372 -15.56 2.90 -4.67
C MET A 372 -16.56 3.98 -4.22
N LYS A 373 -17.23 3.72 -3.09
CA LYS A 373 -18.28 4.58 -2.56
C LYS A 373 -17.75 5.68 -1.67
N GLU A 374 -16.65 5.39 -1.01
CA GLU A 374 -16.03 6.29 -0.05
C GLU A 374 -14.57 5.91 0.14
N TRP A 375 -13.73 6.87 0.49
CA TRP A 375 -12.40 6.63 0.98
C TRP A 375 -12.01 7.63 2.05
N THR A 376 -11.15 7.21 2.95
CA THR A 376 -10.57 8.05 3.97
C THR A 376 -9.12 7.68 4.22
N TYR A 377 -8.35 8.60 4.78
CA TYR A 377 -7.02 8.33 5.31
C TYR A 377 -7.09 8.20 6.82
N LYS A 378 -6.74 7.04 7.34
CA LYS A 378 -6.73 6.76 8.78
C LYS A 378 -5.33 7.02 9.34
N SER A 379 -5.21 8.11 10.09
CA SER A 379 -3.98 8.42 10.85
C SER A 379 -3.78 7.39 11.96
N VAL A 380 -2.57 6.86 12.10
CA VAL A 380 -2.23 5.89 13.16
C VAL A 380 -2.48 6.50 14.54
N GLN A 381 -3.14 5.73 15.41
CA GLN A 381 -3.52 6.10 16.78
C GLN A 381 -4.49 7.29 16.89
N HIS A 382 -5.16 7.68 15.81
CA HIS A 382 -6.22 8.68 15.78
C HIS A 382 -7.51 8.10 15.22
N ASP A 383 -8.62 8.76 15.48
CA ASP A 383 -9.90 8.43 14.86
C ASP A 383 -9.89 8.82 13.37
N GLU A 384 -10.81 8.26 12.56
CA GLU A 384 -10.91 8.57 11.11
C GLU A 384 -11.26 10.04 10.85
N GLU A 385 -11.93 10.69 11.80
CA GLU A 385 -12.30 12.11 11.75
C GLU A 385 -11.11 13.07 11.86
N PHE A 386 -9.94 12.59 12.27
CA PHE A 386 -8.74 13.41 12.33
C PHE A 386 -8.13 13.61 10.94
N GLN A 387 -8.63 14.63 10.21
CA GLN A 387 -8.25 14.93 8.83
C GLN A 387 -7.59 16.31 8.66
N ILE A 388 -7.48 17.10 9.73
CA ILE A 388 -7.08 18.51 9.66
C ILE A 388 -6.10 18.84 10.78
N ARG A 389 -4.99 19.49 10.44
CA ARG A 389 -4.14 20.24 11.38
C ARG A 389 -4.34 21.71 11.12
N LEU A 390 -4.72 22.47 12.17
CA LEU A 390 -5.06 23.89 12.08
C LEU A 390 -4.22 24.70 13.06
N TYR A 391 -3.56 25.76 12.59
CA TYR A 391 -2.77 26.66 13.42
C TYR A 391 -2.89 28.12 12.94
N ARG A 392 -2.46 29.07 13.78
CA ARG A 392 -2.41 30.49 13.41
C ARG A 392 -1.10 30.77 12.67
N GLY A 393 -1.15 31.66 11.65
CA GLY A 393 0.03 32.05 10.90
C GLY A 393 1.08 32.81 11.74
N SER A 394 0.70 33.30 12.92
CA SER A 394 1.59 33.95 13.90
C SER A 394 2.19 32.99 14.93
N ASP A 395 1.76 31.72 14.96
CA ASP A 395 2.22 30.78 15.98
C ASP A 395 3.72 30.57 15.86
N LYS A 396 4.37 30.49 17.01
CA LYS A 396 5.79 30.22 17.14
C LYS A 396 5.91 28.91 17.90
N PHE A 397 6.40 27.90 17.25
CA PHE A 397 6.65 26.63 17.88
C PHE A 397 8.01 26.65 18.59
N THR A 398 8.03 26.23 19.86
CA THR A 398 9.26 26.17 20.66
C THR A 398 10.18 25.09 20.14
N GLY A 399 11.48 25.38 20.06
CA GLY A 399 12.50 24.46 19.56
C GLY A 399 12.85 24.63 18.06
N GLY A 400 12.21 25.55 17.39
CA GLY A 400 12.18 25.57 15.94
C GLY A 400 13.31 26.26 15.18
N GLY A 401 14.54 26.39 15.62
CA GLY A 401 15.63 26.86 14.76
C GLY A 401 15.17 27.70 13.54
N ASP A 402 15.64 27.37 12.34
CA ASP A 402 15.20 28.01 11.10
C ASP A 402 13.72 27.78 10.72
N ALA A 403 13.02 26.89 11.42
CA ALA A 403 11.59 26.64 11.19
C ALA A 403 10.73 27.88 11.46
N SER A 404 11.15 28.77 12.35
CA SER A 404 10.48 30.07 12.58
C SER A 404 10.31 30.90 11.29
N TYR A 405 11.19 30.72 10.32
CA TYR A 405 11.12 31.39 9.01
C TYR A 405 9.86 31.03 8.23
N TYR A 406 9.40 29.78 8.30
CA TYR A 406 8.22 29.32 7.57
C TYR A 406 6.93 29.89 8.15
N PHE A 407 6.85 30.07 9.46
CA PHE A 407 5.69 30.71 10.11
C PHE A 407 5.61 32.20 9.79
N SER A 408 6.74 32.87 9.59
CA SER A 408 6.75 34.28 9.24
C SER A 408 6.20 34.62 7.84
N LYS A 409 5.97 33.61 7.00
CA LYS A 409 5.38 33.79 5.66
C LYS A 409 3.88 34.03 5.66
N LYS A 410 3.18 33.82 6.78
CA LYS A 410 1.76 34.10 6.95
C LYS A 410 1.55 35.21 7.98
N ASN A 411 0.52 36.03 7.78
CA ASN A 411 0.24 37.16 8.64
C ASN A 411 -0.36 36.70 9.98
N ALA A 412 -0.16 37.50 11.03
CA ALA A 412 -0.72 37.27 12.35
C ALA A 412 -2.25 37.13 12.37
N GLY A 413 -2.96 37.71 11.40
CA GLY A 413 -4.41 37.58 11.24
C GLY A 413 -4.85 36.38 10.38
N GLN A 414 -3.95 35.48 10.02
CA GLN A 414 -4.31 34.32 9.20
C GLN A 414 -4.28 33.02 10.00
N ILE A 415 -5.15 32.08 9.58
CA ILE A 415 -5.09 30.69 9.97
C ILE A 415 -4.62 29.86 8.79
N VAL A 416 -3.94 28.76 9.09
CA VAL A 416 -3.39 27.81 8.11
C VAL A 416 -3.86 26.41 8.47
N ALA A 417 -4.32 25.67 7.48
CA ALA A 417 -4.70 24.27 7.64
C ALA A 417 -3.93 23.38 6.67
N ASN A 418 -3.54 22.20 7.16
CA ASN A 418 -3.13 21.07 6.36
C ASN A 418 -4.27 20.05 6.39
N ILE A 419 -4.80 19.66 5.20
CA ILE A 419 -5.96 18.78 5.04
C ILE A 419 -5.56 17.62 4.14
N TRP A 420 -4.96 16.60 4.73
CA TRP A 420 -4.16 15.59 4.03
C TRP A 420 -4.93 14.64 3.11
N ASN A 421 -6.25 14.45 3.31
CA ASN A 421 -7.04 13.61 2.39
C ASN A 421 -7.83 14.42 1.35
N TRP A 422 -7.49 15.69 1.18
CA TRP A 422 -8.16 16.62 0.27
C TRP A 422 -8.11 16.18 -1.19
N ASP A 423 -9.19 16.47 -1.92
CA ASP A 423 -9.27 16.50 -3.37
C ASP A 423 -10.08 17.74 -3.82
N PRO A 424 -10.08 18.10 -5.12
CA PRO A 424 -10.71 19.33 -5.61
C PRO A 424 -12.23 19.46 -5.37
N ALA A 425 -12.93 18.40 -4.97
CA ALA A 425 -14.36 18.46 -4.64
C ALA A 425 -14.62 18.87 -3.18
N TRP A 426 -13.62 18.95 -2.33
CA TRP A 426 -13.80 19.33 -0.93
C TRP A 426 -14.11 20.82 -0.78
N THR A 427 -14.91 21.15 0.26
CA THR A 427 -15.18 22.53 0.69
C THR A 427 -14.64 22.75 2.09
N VAL A 428 -13.90 23.84 2.33
CA VAL A 428 -13.27 24.14 3.63
C VAL A 428 -13.82 25.43 4.18
N ASN A 429 -14.74 25.33 5.14
CA ASN A 429 -15.46 26.45 5.74
C ASN A 429 -14.76 26.96 7.00
N VAL A 430 -14.83 28.28 7.24
CA VAL A 430 -14.31 28.95 8.43
C VAL A 430 -15.44 29.53 9.25
N TYR A 431 -15.36 29.31 10.55
CA TYR A 431 -16.28 29.89 11.55
C TYR A 431 -15.48 30.73 12.54
N GLU A 432 -15.90 31.98 12.76
CA GLU A 432 -15.37 32.87 13.78
C GLU A 432 -16.46 33.10 14.83
N ASN A 433 -16.18 32.81 16.10
CA ASN A 433 -17.14 32.89 17.21
C ASN A 433 -18.47 32.17 16.91
N GLY A 434 -18.42 31.02 16.26
CA GLY A 434 -19.57 30.17 15.91
C GLY A 434 -20.32 30.58 14.64
N ALA A 435 -20.01 31.71 14.02
CA ALA A 435 -20.63 32.16 12.77
C ALA A 435 -19.73 31.82 11.56
N LYS A 436 -20.31 31.28 10.48
CA LYS A 436 -19.57 31.05 9.23
C LYS A 436 -19.18 32.39 8.61
N THR A 437 -17.88 32.62 8.40
CA THR A 437 -17.33 33.87 7.86
C THR A 437 -16.74 33.71 6.46
N GLY A 438 -16.45 32.49 6.02
CA GLY A 438 -15.93 32.27 4.66
C GLY A 438 -15.48 30.85 4.39
N THR A 439 -14.67 30.71 3.33
CA THR A 439 -14.00 29.46 2.94
C THR A 439 -12.50 29.70 2.85
N MET A 440 -11.70 28.69 3.20
CA MET A 440 -10.24 28.76 3.07
C MET A 440 -9.83 28.71 1.60
N THR A 441 -8.71 29.35 1.29
CA THR A 441 -8.06 29.32 -0.03
C THR A 441 -6.97 28.27 -0.03
N GLN A 442 -7.03 27.34 -0.99
CA GLN A 442 -5.99 26.34 -1.21
C GLN A 442 -4.72 27.00 -1.79
N TYR A 443 -3.56 26.49 -1.40
CA TYR A 443 -2.25 26.88 -1.94
C TYR A 443 -1.25 25.74 -1.82
N SER A 444 -0.14 25.83 -2.55
CA SER A 444 0.94 24.86 -2.46
C SER A 444 2.13 25.45 -1.71
N ASP A 445 2.53 24.83 -0.62
CA ASP A 445 3.72 25.19 0.18
C ASP A 445 4.09 24.05 1.13
N LYS A 446 5.16 24.24 1.89
CA LYS A 446 5.50 23.40 3.03
C LYS A 446 4.58 23.71 4.21
N ASP A 447 4.19 22.67 4.94
CA ASP A 447 3.53 22.83 6.22
C ASP A 447 4.52 23.33 7.27
N ALA A 448 4.36 24.57 7.73
CA ALA A 448 5.24 25.20 8.70
C ALA A 448 5.32 24.44 10.02
N TRP A 449 4.21 23.86 10.45
CA TRP A 449 4.19 23.01 11.65
C TRP A 449 5.11 21.78 11.47
N THR A 450 5.02 21.10 10.32
CA THR A 450 5.85 19.93 9.99
C THR A 450 7.33 20.31 9.91
N VAL A 451 7.65 21.48 9.33
CA VAL A 451 9.03 21.99 9.32
C VAL A 451 9.54 22.19 10.75
N ALA A 452 8.75 22.82 11.63
CA ALA A 452 9.12 23.02 13.03
C ALA A 452 9.31 21.69 13.77
N TYR A 453 8.45 20.71 13.52
CA TYR A 453 8.54 19.39 14.12
C TYR A 453 9.79 18.62 13.65
N HIS A 454 9.98 18.49 12.34
CA HIS A 454 11.10 17.72 11.79
C HIS A 454 12.47 18.38 12.06
N ILE A 455 12.58 19.67 11.80
CA ILE A 455 13.86 20.38 11.97
C ILE A 455 14.09 20.79 13.44
N GLY A 456 13.07 21.39 14.08
CA GLY A 456 13.20 21.99 15.39
C GLY A 456 13.20 20.96 16.52
N ILE A 457 12.27 20.01 16.50
CA ILE A 457 12.09 19.02 17.57
C ILE A 457 12.93 17.78 17.32
N LEU A 458 12.80 17.18 16.11
CA LEU A 458 13.46 15.92 15.79
C LEU A 458 14.91 16.08 15.28
N ASN A 459 15.33 17.31 14.98
CA ASN A 459 16.64 17.62 14.39
C ASN A 459 16.93 16.79 13.12
N ASN A 460 15.91 16.60 12.29
CA ASN A 460 15.99 15.89 11.02
C ASN A 460 16.52 16.81 9.89
N SER A 461 16.94 16.20 8.78
CA SER A 461 17.32 16.91 7.57
C SER A 461 16.15 17.68 6.94
N SER A 462 16.44 18.79 6.27
CA SER A 462 15.44 19.56 5.49
C SER A 462 14.80 18.76 4.35
N SER A 463 15.39 17.64 3.93
CA SER A 463 14.84 16.74 2.92
C SER A 463 13.51 16.06 3.37
N TYR A 464 13.25 16.04 4.67
CA TYR A 464 11.97 15.52 5.23
C TYR A 464 10.83 16.54 5.21
N ASN A 465 11.01 17.68 4.55
CA ASN A 465 10.01 18.73 4.46
C ASN A 465 9.69 19.03 3.00
N LYS A 466 8.69 18.38 2.45
CA LYS A 466 8.21 18.57 1.08
C LYS A 466 7.05 19.57 1.06
N SER A 467 6.90 20.27 -0.07
CA SER A 467 5.70 21.06 -0.36
C SER A 467 4.56 20.13 -0.74
N THR A 468 3.35 20.57 -0.42
CA THR A 468 2.11 19.87 -0.75
C THR A 468 1.03 20.81 -1.23
N ASP A 469 0.04 20.30 -1.96
CA ASP A 469 -1.10 21.04 -2.52
C ASP A 469 -2.31 21.03 -1.59
N HIS A 470 -2.26 20.32 -0.48
CA HIS A 470 -3.37 20.28 0.49
C HIS A 470 -3.20 21.24 1.66
N MET A 471 -2.47 22.35 1.44
CA MET A 471 -2.40 23.48 2.36
C MET A 471 -3.50 24.50 2.07
N PHE A 472 -4.05 25.08 3.13
CA PHE A 472 -5.11 26.09 3.06
C PHE A 472 -4.81 27.26 3.98
N TYR A 473 -5.28 28.46 3.62
CA TYR A 473 -5.24 29.62 4.50
C TYR A 473 -6.52 30.44 4.43
N TYR A 474 -6.76 31.21 5.49
CA TYR A 474 -7.85 32.18 5.56
C TYR A 474 -7.42 33.38 6.38
N THR A 475 -7.81 34.60 5.96
CA THR A 475 -7.58 35.83 6.72
C THR A 475 -8.80 36.11 7.60
N LEU A 476 -8.60 36.04 8.92
CA LEU A 476 -9.65 36.27 9.89
C LEU A 476 -10.19 37.68 9.82
N THR A 477 -11.49 37.86 10.00
CA THR A 477 -12.13 39.17 10.17
C THR A 477 -11.85 39.74 11.58
N ASN A 478 -11.72 38.85 12.57
CA ASN A 478 -11.23 39.18 13.90
C ASN A 478 -10.10 38.26 14.32
N PRO A 479 -8.84 38.73 14.37
CA PRO A 479 -7.70 37.90 14.78
C PRO A 479 -7.80 37.30 16.18
N ALA A 480 -8.68 37.82 17.05
CA ALA A 480 -8.89 37.31 18.40
C ALA A 480 -10.09 36.34 18.50
N ALA A 481 -10.77 36.05 17.40
CA ALA A 481 -11.93 35.16 17.40
C ALA A 481 -11.56 33.72 17.80
N ASP A 482 -12.52 33.04 18.40
CA ASP A 482 -12.51 31.57 18.45
C ASP A 482 -12.75 31.03 17.05
N VAL A 483 -11.84 30.16 16.57
CA VAL A 483 -11.86 29.69 15.20
C VAL A 483 -12.13 28.18 15.16
N LYS A 484 -13.06 27.82 14.27
CA LYS A 484 -13.30 26.43 13.86
C LYS A 484 -13.23 26.35 12.34
N VAL A 485 -12.59 25.31 11.82
CA VAL A 485 -12.62 24.92 10.41
C VAL A 485 -13.46 23.66 10.27
N GLU A 486 -14.35 23.64 9.27
CA GLU A 486 -15.13 22.49 8.84
C GLU A 486 -14.75 22.16 7.41
N ALA A 487 -14.11 21.02 7.19
CA ALA A 487 -13.88 20.48 5.85
C ALA A 487 -14.97 19.47 5.52
N ILE A 488 -15.52 19.57 4.31
CA ILE A 488 -16.56 18.68 3.80
C ILE A 488 -15.98 17.99 2.58
N ASP A 489 -15.90 16.65 2.64
CA ASP A 489 -15.37 15.85 1.55
C ASP A 489 -16.38 15.70 0.39
N ARG A 490 -15.96 14.99 -0.67
CA ARG A 490 -16.81 14.71 -1.84
C ARG A 490 -18.04 13.84 -1.54
N PHE A 491 -18.03 13.13 -0.41
CA PHE A 491 -19.11 12.24 0.03
C PHE A 491 -20.08 12.95 0.97
N GLY A 492 -19.74 14.16 1.44
CA GLY A 492 -20.51 14.95 2.37
C GLY A 492 -20.15 14.72 3.83
N ASN A 493 -19.10 13.95 4.12
CA ASN A 493 -18.57 13.79 5.47
C ASN A 493 -17.94 15.10 5.94
N LYS A 494 -18.08 15.37 7.24
CA LYS A 494 -17.63 16.62 7.86
C LYS A 494 -16.53 16.33 8.85
N TYR A 495 -15.44 17.06 8.70
CA TYR A 495 -14.29 17.02 9.59
C TYR A 495 -14.11 18.40 10.20
N GLU A 496 -14.07 18.48 11.52
CA GLU A 496 -14.00 19.74 12.24
C GLU A 496 -12.72 19.83 13.07
N GLN A 497 -12.11 21.01 13.08
CA GLN A 497 -10.92 21.29 13.86
C GLN A 497 -10.93 22.70 14.40
N THR A 498 -10.54 22.84 15.67
CA THR A 498 -10.22 24.15 16.30
C THR A 498 -8.71 24.41 16.19
N VAL A 499 -8.29 25.67 16.38
CA VAL A 499 -6.87 26.04 16.31
C VAL A 499 -6.07 25.41 17.45
N PHE A 500 -4.94 24.80 17.11
CA PHE A 500 -3.91 24.36 18.05
C PHE A 500 -2.70 25.30 18.00
N THR A 501 -2.19 25.65 19.15
CA THR A 501 -1.12 26.65 19.26
C THR A 501 0.24 26.03 19.64
N ASP A 502 0.24 24.83 20.21
CA ASP A 502 1.43 24.19 20.72
C ASP A 502 1.69 22.85 20.00
N PRO A 503 2.84 22.70 19.27
CA PRO A 503 3.20 21.45 18.62
C PRO A 503 3.35 20.28 19.59
N ASP A 504 3.85 20.53 20.82
CA ASP A 504 4.07 19.48 21.82
C ASP A 504 2.74 18.91 22.38
N SER A 505 1.66 19.71 22.31
CA SER A 505 0.31 19.29 22.70
C SER A 505 -0.56 18.92 21.49
N HIS A 506 -0.02 19.03 20.27
CA HIS A 506 -0.78 18.78 19.05
C HIS A 506 -1.11 17.28 18.91
N PRO A 507 -2.37 16.91 18.59
CA PRO A 507 -2.70 15.53 18.26
C PRO A 507 -1.82 15.03 17.09
N GLY A 508 -1.16 13.90 17.27
CA GLY A 508 -0.23 13.32 16.28
C GLY A 508 1.24 13.46 16.63
N ILE A 509 1.58 14.20 17.69
CA ILE A 509 2.89 14.07 18.32
C ILE A 509 2.74 13.13 19.52
N TYR A 510 3.33 11.99 19.43
CA TYR A 510 3.61 11.16 20.59
C TYR A 510 5.12 10.92 20.63
N HIS A 511 5.67 11.03 21.81
CA HIS A 511 7.09 10.77 22.01
C HIS A 511 7.37 9.29 21.72
N LEU A 512 8.28 9.05 20.77
CA LEU A 512 8.74 7.72 20.46
C LEU A 512 9.71 7.31 21.55
N ASP A 513 9.26 6.44 22.45
CA ASP A 513 10.15 5.70 23.34
C ASP A 513 10.88 4.63 22.51
N TYR A 514 12.14 4.90 22.20
CA TYR A 514 13.04 3.95 21.55
C TYR A 514 13.75 3.10 22.57
#